data_63b9fbe483d42f95d002287c54d00c5b
#
_entry.id   63b9fbe483d42f95d002287c54d00c5b
#
_cell.length_a   1.000
_cell.length_b   1.000
_cell.length_c   1.000
_cell.angle_alpha   90.00
_cell.angle_beta   90.00
_cell.angle_gamma   90.00
#
_symmetry.space_group_name_H-M   'P 1'
#
loop_
_entity.id
_entity.type
_entity.pdbx_description
1 polymer ?
#
loop_
_entity_poly.entity_id
_entity_poly.type
_entity_poly.pdbx_seq_one_letter_code
_entity_poly.pdbx_strand_id
1 'polypeptide(L)'
;MSTYRLFCGRSIPSGGYVTESEVRTYEKILNQDLNLDFTRINAIGSYQLQREETLIYTVKAEQKTVIEAANRFKELFNQDSVGVQKVADLEFV
;
A
#
# COMPACT_ATOMS: atom_id res chain seq x y z
N MET A 1 -16.27 9.45 -4.13
CA MET A 1 -15.03 8.68 -3.85
C MET A 1 -13.85 9.62 -3.86
N SER A 2 -12.90 9.39 -2.98
CA SER A 2 -11.70 10.20 -2.88
C SER A 2 -10.47 9.39 -3.27
N THR A 3 -9.38 10.10 -3.52
CA THR A 3 -8.09 9.48 -3.83
C THR A 3 -7.28 9.35 -2.55
N TYR A 4 -6.68 8.18 -2.36
CA TYR A 4 -5.86 7.86 -1.20
C TYR A 4 -4.53 7.26 -1.64
N ARG A 5 -3.52 7.43 -0.81
CA ARG A 5 -2.25 6.71 -0.92
C ARG A 5 -2.10 5.76 0.25
N LEU A 6 -1.67 4.54 -0.07
CA LEU A 6 -1.31 3.52 0.90
C LEU A 6 0.22 3.39 0.89
N PHE A 7 0.83 3.53 2.05
CA PHE A 7 2.27 3.40 2.21
C PHE A 7 2.57 2.06 2.86
N CYS A 8 3.04 1.11 2.06
CA CYS A 8 3.21 -0.29 2.44
C CYS A 8 4.70 -0.62 2.48
N GLY A 9 5.28 -0.68 3.65
CA GLY A 9 6.70 -1.04 3.82
C GLY A 9 6.94 -2.50 3.44
N ARG A 10 8.07 -2.78 2.78
CA ARG A 10 8.43 -4.14 2.38
C ARG A 10 9.22 -4.90 3.45
N SER A 11 9.83 -4.20 4.41
CA SER A 11 10.48 -4.86 5.53
C SER A 11 9.45 -5.39 6.51
N ILE A 12 9.58 -6.66 6.89
CA ILE A 12 8.68 -7.29 7.84
C ILE A 12 9.25 -7.11 9.25
N PRO A 13 8.51 -6.53 10.21
CA PRO A 13 9.05 -6.25 11.55
C PRO A 13 9.62 -7.47 12.27
N SER A 14 9.01 -8.64 12.11
CA SER A 14 9.51 -9.90 12.70
C SER A 14 10.69 -10.49 11.95
N GLY A 15 11.11 -9.91 10.86
CA GLY A 15 12.21 -10.37 10.01
C GLY A 15 11.72 -10.74 8.62
N GLY A 16 12.59 -10.54 7.64
CA GLY A 16 12.26 -10.87 6.26
C GLY A 16 11.80 -9.66 5.46
N TYR A 17 11.34 -9.96 4.27
CA TYR A 17 11.08 -8.96 3.24
C TYR A 17 9.95 -9.43 2.33
N VAL A 18 9.01 -8.57 2.04
CA VAL A 18 7.90 -8.89 1.13
C VAL A 18 8.45 -9.06 -0.28
N THR A 19 8.36 -10.27 -0.82
CA THR A 19 8.89 -10.62 -2.13
C THR A 19 8.02 -10.07 -3.26
N GLU A 20 8.57 -10.00 -4.46
CA GLU A 20 7.81 -9.56 -5.63
C GLU A 20 6.60 -10.47 -5.90
N SER A 21 6.75 -11.77 -5.67
CA SER A 21 5.65 -12.73 -5.79
C SER A 21 4.52 -12.43 -4.81
N GLU A 22 4.88 -12.11 -3.57
CA GLU A 22 3.90 -11.73 -2.53
C GLU A 22 3.23 -10.39 -2.84
N VAL A 23 3.97 -9.44 -3.39
CA VAL A 23 3.40 -8.17 -3.85
C VAL A 23 2.32 -8.43 -4.93
N ARG A 24 2.61 -9.31 -5.89
CA ARG A 24 1.63 -9.66 -6.93
C ARG A 24 0.39 -10.33 -6.32
N THR A 25 0.55 -11.14 -5.30
CA THR A 25 -0.59 -11.75 -4.59
C THR A 25 -1.46 -10.69 -3.95
N TYR A 26 -0.86 -9.72 -3.29
CA TYR A 26 -1.61 -8.60 -2.70
C TYR A 26 -2.33 -7.77 -3.79
N GLU A 27 -1.67 -7.53 -4.90
CA GLU A 27 -2.27 -6.75 -6.00
C GLU A 27 -3.48 -7.46 -6.62
N LYS A 28 -3.47 -8.79 -6.63
CA LYS A 28 -4.66 -9.56 -7.02
C LYS A 28 -5.81 -9.36 -6.04
N ILE A 29 -5.51 -9.28 -4.76
CA ILE A 29 -6.53 -8.97 -3.73
C ILE A 29 -7.14 -7.60 -3.99
N LEU A 30 -6.31 -6.59 -4.27
CA LEU A 30 -6.81 -5.25 -4.59
C LEU A 30 -7.75 -5.28 -5.78
N ASN A 31 -7.35 -5.91 -6.87
CA ASN A 31 -8.13 -5.94 -8.11
C ASN A 31 -9.37 -6.83 -8.01
N GLN A 32 -9.22 -8.05 -7.48
CA GLN A 32 -10.26 -9.08 -7.56
C GLN A 32 -11.18 -9.08 -6.34
N ASP A 33 -10.63 -8.99 -5.13
CA ASP A 33 -11.43 -9.05 -3.91
C ASP A 33 -12.04 -7.72 -3.56
N LEU A 34 -11.29 -6.63 -3.72
CA LEU A 34 -11.72 -5.29 -3.34
C LEU A 34 -12.18 -4.44 -4.53
N ASN A 35 -12.04 -4.96 -5.73
CA ASN A 35 -12.43 -4.29 -6.97
C ASN A 35 -11.81 -2.89 -7.08
N LEU A 36 -10.53 -2.79 -6.74
CA LEU A 36 -9.77 -1.56 -6.79
C LEU A 36 -8.79 -1.56 -7.95
N ASP A 37 -8.80 -0.50 -8.72
CA ASP A 37 -7.69 -0.17 -9.61
C ASP A 37 -6.66 0.63 -8.82
N PHE A 38 -5.41 0.50 -9.17
CA PHE A 38 -4.33 1.19 -8.46
C PHE A 38 -3.22 1.62 -9.40
N THR A 39 -2.47 2.61 -8.96
CA THR A 39 -1.14 2.92 -9.49
C THR A 39 -0.14 2.64 -8.37
N ARG A 40 0.96 1.97 -8.68
CA ARG A 40 1.99 1.68 -7.69
C ARG A 40 3.28 2.37 -8.05
N ILE A 41 3.90 2.99 -7.04
CA ILE A 41 5.25 3.52 -7.12
C ILE A 41 6.10 2.77 -6.10
N ASN A 42 7.29 2.34 -6.51
CA ASN A 42 8.27 1.78 -5.59
C ASN A 42 9.17 2.93 -5.14
N ALA A 43 9.14 3.22 -3.84
CA ALA A 43 9.93 4.30 -3.26
C ALA A 43 11.02 3.74 -2.37
N ILE A 44 12.14 4.44 -2.32
CA ILE A 44 13.26 4.09 -1.45
C ILE A 44 13.48 5.27 -0.52
N GLY A 45 13.39 5.02 0.78
CA GLY A 45 13.65 6.01 1.80
C GLY A 45 14.90 5.65 2.60
N SER A 46 15.36 6.61 3.40
CA SER A 46 16.42 6.40 4.38
C SER A 46 15.90 6.86 5.73
N TYR A 47 15.99 5.98 6.72
CA TYR A 47 15.58 6.28 8.09
C TYR A 47 16.65 5.73 9.03
N GLN A 48 17.21 6.59 9.85
CA GLN A 48 18.30 6.24 10.78
C GLN A 48 19.44 5.50 10.06
N LEU A 49 19.84 6.02 8.87
CA LEU A 49 20.89 5.47 8.01
C LEU A 49 20.58 4.10 7.41
N GLN A 50 19.37 3.60 7.59
CA GLN A 50 18.92 2.36 6.96
C GLN A 50 18.07 2.68 5.73
N ARG A 51 18.32 1.91 4.67
CA ARG A 51 17.54 2.01 3.44
C ARG A 51 16.25 1.20 3.60
N GLU A 52 15.13 1.81 3.27
CA GLU A 52 13.84 1.15 3.36
C GLU A 52 13.09 1.30 2.04
N GLU A 53 12.55 0.18 1.57
CA GLU A 53 11.71 0.16 0.38
C GLU A 53 10.23 0.18 0.78
N THR A 54 9.48 1.04 0.12
CA THR A 54 8.05 1.21 0.38
C THR A 54 7.28 1.16 -0.94
N LEU A 55 6.19 0.40 -0.94
CA LEU A 55 5.24 0.42 -2.05
C LEU A 55 4.21 1.50 -1.76
N ILE A 56 4.01 2.40 -2.70
CA ILE A 56 3.00 3.45 -2.58
C ILE A 56 1.91 3.16 -3.60
N TYR A 57 0.73 2.80 -3.10
CA TYR A 57 -0.45 2.55 -3.94
C TYR A 57 -1.34 3.78 -3.92
N THR A 58 -1.68 4.29 -5.10
CA THR A 58 -2.68 5.34 -5.24
C THR A 58 -3.97 4.70 -5.74
N VAL A 59 -5.05 4.88 -4.98
CA VAL A 59 -6.35 4.30 -5.26
C VAL A 59 -7.44 5.36 -5.13
N LYS A 60 -8.52 5.21 -5.89
CA LYS A 60 -9.71 6.04 -5.76
C LYS A 60 -10.85 5.16 -5.29
N ALA A 61 -11.33 5.40 -4.06
CA ALA A 61 -12.30 4.52 -3.43
C ALA A 61 -12.97 5.20 -2.23
N GLU A 62 -13.96 4.52 -1.65
CA GLU A 62 -14.51 4.87 -0.36
C GLU A 62 -13.48 4.61 0.73
N GLN A 63 -13.50 5.43 1.77
CA GLN A 63 -12.54 5.33 2.87
C GLN A 63 -12.52 3.94 3.49
N LYS A 64 -13.67 3.32 3.70
CA LYS A 64 -13.74 1.99 4.33
C LYS A 64 -13.06 0.93 3.47
N THR A 65 -13.14 1.02 2.15
CA THR A 65 -12.46 0.09 1.24
C THR A 65 -10.95 0.28 1.30
N VAL A 66 -10.50 1.52 1.41
CA VAL A 66 -9.07 1.85 1.56
C VAL A 66 -8.53 1.28 2.86
N ILE A 67 -9.27 1.45 3.97
CA ILE A 67 -8.88 0.90 5.27
C ILE A 67 -8.83 -0.63 5.21
N GLU A 68 -9.77 -1.26 4.54
CA GLU A 68 -9.75 -2.70 4.34
C GLU A 68 -8.51 -3.15 3.55
N ALA A 69 -8.17 -2.42 2.49
CA ALA A 69 -6.96 -2.69 1.72
C ALA A 69 -5.70 -2.60 2.59
N ALA A 70 -5.61 -1.58 3.44
CA ALA A 70 -4.51 -1.42 4.38
C ALA A 70 -4.42 -2.58 5.37
N ASN A 71 -5.56 -2.98 5.94
CA ASN A 71 -5.62 -4.09 6.88
C ASN A 71 -5.21 -5.42 6.24
N ARG A 72 -5.60 -5.64 4.98
CA ARG A 72 -5.22 -6.85 4.24
C ARG A 72 -3.70 -6.95 4.08
N PHE A 73 -3.03 -5.84 3.78
CA PHE A 73 -1.57 -5.83 3.70
C PHE A 73 -0.93 -6.14 5.05
N LYS A 74 -1.44 -5.51 6.12
CA LYS A 74 -0.95 -5.75 7.48
C LYS A 74 -1.05 -7.22 7.87
N GLU A 75 -2.22 -7.81 7.66
CA GLU A 75 -2.48 -9.20 8.03
C GLU A 75 -1.67 -10.18 7.20
N LEU A 76 -1.60 -9.94 5.88
CA LEU A 76 -0.92 -10.84 4.95
C LEU A 76 0.59 -10.90 5.21
N PHE A 77 1.20 -9.76 5.55
CA PHE A 77 2.66 -9.65 5.69
C PHE A 77 3.10 -9.33 7.12
N ASN A 78 2.21 -9.50 8.08
CA ASN A 78 2.51 -9.31 9.50
C ASN A 78 3.16 -7.95 9.79
N GLN A 79 2.58 -6.90 9.23
CA GLN A 79 3.06 -5.53 9.38
C GLN A 79 2.43 -4.87 10.61
N ASP A 80 3.18 -4.00 11.27
CA ASP A 80 2.68 -3.24 12.43
C ASP A 80 1.71 -2.15 11.98
N SER A 81 1.97 -1.54 10.82
CA SER A 81 1.14 -0.45 10.33
C SER A 81 1.25 -0.30 8.82
N VAL A 82 0.25 0.34 8.23
CA VAL A 82 0.25 0.81 6.86
C VAL A 82 -0.23 2.26 6.90
N GLY A 83 0.54 3.16 6.30
CA GLY A 83 0.16 4.56 6.22
C GLY A 83 -0.99 4.76 5.23
N VAL A 84 -1.99 5.54 5.62
CA VAL A 84 -3.11 5.90 4.75
C VAL A 84 -3.21 7.42 4.71
N GLN A 85 -3.15 7.98 3.51
CA GLN A 85 -3.22 9.42 3.32
C GLN A 85 -4.31 9.75 2.31
N LYS A 86 -5.23 10.63 2.69
CA LYS A 86 -6.18 11.19 1.74
C LYS A 86 -5.48 12.27 0.93
N VAL A 87 -5.59 12.18 -0.40
CA VAL A 87 -4.97 13.12 -1.33
C VAL A 87 -6.04 14.09 -1.80
N ALA A 88 -5.65 15.34 -2.07
CA ALA A 88 -6.57 16.30 -2.68
C ALA A 88 -7.01 15.79 -4.07
N ASP A 89 -8.24 16.15 -4.46
CA ASP A 89 -8.79 15.75 -5.75
C ASP A 89 -7.91 16.31 -6.89
N LEU A 90 -7.69 15.44 -7.89
CA LEU A 90 -6.93 15.81 -9.07
C LEU A 90 -7.87 16.49 -10.07
N GLU A 91 -7.50 17.70 -10.50
CA GLU A 91 -8.20 18.40 -11.55
C GLU A 91 -7.43 18.35 -12.85
N PHE A 92 -8.12 18.03 -13.93
CA PHE A 92 -7.54 18.09 -15.29
C PHE A 92 -8.08 19.33 -15.98
N VAL A 93 -7.21 20.25 -16.30
CA VAL A 93 -7.53 21.49 -16.98
C VAL A 93 -7.04 21.49 -18.41
#